data_33405d2c71b4b681b2f19439a545687d
#
_entry.id   33405d2c71b4b681b2f19439a545687d
#
_cell.length_a   1.000
_cell.length_b   1.000
_cell.length_c   1.000
_cell.angle_alpha   90.00
_cell.angle_beta   90.00
_cell.angle_gamma   90.00
#
_symmetry.space_group_name_H-M   'P 1'
#
loop_
_entity.id
_entity.type
_entity.pdbx_description
1 polymer ?
#
loop_
_entity_poly.entity_id
_entity_poly.type
_entity_poly.pdbx_seq_one_letter_code
_entity_poly.pdbx_strand_id
1 'polypeptide(L)'
;MLVDIRLNNKSQLAGFTKGDDLRYFLEEICNCKYQHCIEYAPTKDILDSYKKKTISWDEYVRQYIPLMQKRNAVQKFAERFEKYRAVCLLCSEPTPEYCHRRLLSEMIVADYPAITVKHI
;
A
#
# COMPACT_ATOMS: atom_id res chain seq x y z
N MET A 1 11.34 7.40 0.42
CA MET A 1 10.27 7.09 1.39
C MET A 1 9.66 5.74 1.05
N LEU A 2 9.59 4.82 2.00
CA LEU A 2 8.80 3.59 1.88
C LEU A 2 7.51 3.75 2.67
N VAL A 3 6.39 3.58 1.98
CA VAL A 3 5.04 3.64 2.55
C VAL A 3 4.48 2.22 2.63
N ASP A 4 4.37 1.72 3.83
CA ASP A 4 3.84 0.39 4.11
C ASP A 4 2.31 0.45 4.17
N ILE A 5 1.67 -0.09 3.16
CA ILE A 5 0.20 -0.09 3.02
C ILE A 5 -0.43 -1.43 3.40
N ARG A 6 0.31 -2.29 4.10
CA ARG A 6 -0.23 -3.55 4.63
C ARG A 6 -1.19 -3.25 5.78
N LEU A 7 -2.28 -4.01 5.84
CA LEU A 7 -3.17 -3.94 7.01
C LEU A 7 -2.45 -4.41 8.27
N ASN A 8 -1.66 -5.48 8.15
CA ASN A 8 -0.87 -6.04 9.24
C ASN A 8 0.62 -6.07 8.85
N ASN A 9 1.45 -5.31 9.57
CA ASN A 9 2.89 -5.26 9.37
C ASN A 9 3.69 -5.94 10.50
N LYS A 10 3.02 -6.71 11.36
CA LYS A 10 3.61 -7.39 12.52
C LYS A 10 3.79 -8.90 12.32
N SER A 11 3.70 -9.39 11.08
CA SER A 11 3.90 -10.81 10.78
C SER A 11 5.31 -11.25 11.18
N GLN A 12 5.41 -12.40 11.85
CA GLN A 12 6.69 -13.00 12.25
C GLN A 12 7.26 -13.99 11.24
N LEU A 13 6.53 -14.26 10.15
CA LEU A 13 6.97 -15.24 9.13
C LEU A 13 8.21 -14.80 8.36
N ALA A 14 8.43 -13.48 8.27
CA ALA A 14 9.65 -12.92 7.71
C ALA A 14 10.08 -11.77 8.63
N GLY A 15 10.88 -12.06 9.63
CA GLY A 15 11.22 -11.15 10.72
C GLY A 15 11.73 -9.78 10.25
N PHE A 16 12.58 -9.77 9.22
CA PHE A 16 13.11 -8.51 8.65
C PHE A 16 12.06 -7.62 7.97
N THR A 17 10.87 -8.13 7.67
CA THR A 17 9.76 -7.35 7.11
C THR A 17 8.74 -6.90 8.15
N LYS A 18 8.93 -7.24 9.41
CA LYS A 18 8.16 -6.72 10.53
C LYS A 18 8.39 -5.22 10.64
N GLY A 19 7.31 -4.45 10.83
CA GLY A 19 7.33 -3.00 10.71
C GLY A 19 8.49 -2.29 11.42
N ASP A 20 8.75 -2.62 12.69
CA ASP A 20 9.80 -1.97 13.47
C ASP A 20 11.21 -2.38 12.99
N ASP A 21 11.41 -3.65 12.67
CA ASP A 21 12.68 -4.14 12.15
C ASP A 21 12.95 -3.59 10.74
N LEU A 22 11.92 -3.56 9.89
CA LEU A 22 12.02 -2.98 8.55
C LEU A 22 12.35 -1.49 8.62
N ARG A 23 11.71 -0.74 9.51
CA ARG A 23 12.02 0.68 9.73
C ARG A 23 13.48 0.85 10.10
N TYR A 24 13.98 0.08 11.05
CA TYR A 24 15.37 0.14 11.48
C TYR A 24 16.34 -0.10 10.31
N PHE A 25 16.14 -1.17 9.55
CA PHE A 25 17.02 -1.47 8.41
C PHE A 25 16.96 -0.39 7.32
N LEU A 26 15.78 0.13 7.00
CA LEU A 26 15.62 1.17 6.00
C LEU A 26 16.30 2.48 6.41
N GLU A 27 16.11 2.91 7.65
CA GLU A 27 16.67 4.15 8.15
C GLU A 27 18.19 4.05 8.36
N GLU A 28 18.66 2.97 8.97
CA GLU A 28 20.10 2.79 9.31
C GLU A 28 20.97 2.39 8.13
N ILE A 29 20.47 1.56 7.20
CA ILE A 29 21.27 1.03 6.10
C ILE A 29 21.02 1.78 4.78
N CYS A 30 19.75 2.08 4.50
CA CYS A 30 19.33 2.63 3.20
C CYS A 30 19.11 4.14 3.22
N ASN A 31 19.22 4.81 4.37
CA ASN A 31 18.82 6.20 4.55
C ASN A 31 17.45 6.50 3.96
N CYS A 32 16.53 5.54 4.12
CA CYS A 32 15.19 5.58 3.58
C CYS A 32 14.16 5.68 4.72
N LYS A 33 13.34 6.71 4.72
CA LYS A 33 12.28 6.85 5.71
C LYS A 33 11.19 5.82 5.48
N TYR A 34 10.57 5.38 6.56
CA TYR A 34 9.49 4.39 6.60
C TYR A 34 8.26 5.00 7.28
N GLN A 35 7.09 4.72 6.72
CA GLN A 35 5.81 5.05 7.36
C GLN A 35 4.78 3.93 7.09
N HIS A 36 4.13 3.47 8.16
CA HIS A 36 2.99 2.56 8.06
C HIS A 36 1.71 3.39 7.92
N CYS A 37 0.99 3.17 6.83
CA CYS A 37 -0.19 3.93 6.46
C CYS A 37 -1.38 2.98 6.24
N ILE A 38 -2.01 2.57 7.33
CA ILE A 38 -3.16 1.65 7.35
C ILE A 38 -4.37 2.21 6.58
N GLU A 39 -4.46 3.52 6.44
CA GLU A 39 -5.53 4.19 5.69
C GLU A 39 -5.56 3.84 4.20
N TYR A 40 -4.47 3.30 3.66
CA TYR A 40 -4.41 2.81 2.26
C TYR A 40 -4.62 1.31 2.15
N ALA A 41 -4.77 0.62 3.27
CA ALA A 41 -5.08 -0.81 3.31
C ALA A 41 -6.59 -1.06 3.12
N PRO A 42 -6.98 -2.25 2.64
CA PRO A 42 -8.38 -2.67 2.72
C PRO A 42 -8.81 -2.80 4.19
N THR A 43 -10.12 -2.89 4.43
CA THR A 43 -10.60 -3.30 5.74
C THR A 43 -10.27 -4.77 5.99
N LYS A 44 -10.27 -5.18 7.26
CA LYS A 44 -10.07 -6.59 7.62
C LYS A 44 -11.10 -7.50 6.94
N ASP A 45 -12.35 -7.09 6.87
CA ASP A 45 -13.42 -7.86 6.26
C ASP A 45 -13.20 -8.09 4.75
N ILE A 46 -12.79 -7.05 4.01
CA ILE A 46 -12.47 -7.15 2.59
C ILE A 46 -11.29 -8.12 2.39
N LEU A 47 -10.23 -7.94 3.16
CA LEU A 47 -9.01 -8.73 3.03
C LEU A 47 -9.26 -10.20 3.38
N ASP A 48 -9.92 -10.48 4.49
CA ASP A 48 -10.21 -11.83 4.94
C ASP A 48 -11.16 -12.54 3.97
N SER A 49 -12.19 -11.88 3.48
CA SER A 49 -13.13 -12.42 2.50
C SER A 49 -12.42 -12.82 1.20
N TYR A 50 -11.47 -12.00 0.74
CA TYR A 50 -10.68 -12.32 -0.44
C TYR A 50 -9.73 -13.49 -0.19
N LYS A 51 -9.03 -13.52 0.94
CA LYS A 51 -8.12 -14.62 1.31
C LYS A 51 -8.87 -15.95 1.47
N LYS A 52 -10.07 -15.93 2.02
CA LYS A 52 -10.94 -17.11 2.15
C LYS A 52 -11.66 -17.48 0.85
N LYS A 53 -11.44 -16.72 -0.22
CA LYS A 53 -12.07 -16.91 -1.54
C LYS A 53 -13.61 -16.79 -1.51
N THR A 54 -14.17 -16.09 -0.52
CA THR A 54 -15.59 -15.76 -0.46
C THR A 54 -15.99 -14.64 -1.39
N ILE A 55 -15.05 -13.79 -1.77
CA ILE A 55 -15.22 -12.80 -2.82
C ILE A 55 -14.15 -12.97 -3.90
N SER A 56 -14.49 -12.59 -5.14
CA SER A 56 -13.55 -12.55 -6.27
C SER A 56 -12.65 -11.32 -6.19
N TRP A 57 -11.62 -11.29 -7.04
CA TRP A 57 -10.80 -10.07 -7.21
C TRP A 57 -11.64 -8.89 -7.70
N ASP A 58 -12.56 -9.11 -8.64
CA ASP A 58 -13.45 -8.05 -9.14
C ASP A 58 -14.30 -7.46 -8.02
N GLU A 59 -14.81 -8.29 -7.11
CA GLU A 59 -15.56 -7.83 -5.96
C GLU A 59 -14.67 -7.08 -4.96
N TYR A 60 -13.45 -7.56 -4.75
CA TYR A 60 -12.44 -6.85 -3.95
C TYR A 60 -12.20 -5.43 -4.49
N VAL A 61 -12.02 -5.28 -5.80
CA VAL A 61 -11.83 -3.99 -6.47
C VAL A 61 -13.05 -3.09 -6.27
N ARG A 62 -14.26 -3.63 -6.43
CA ARG A 62 -15.51 -2.89 -6.23
C ARG A 62 -15.68 -2.37 -4.80
N GLN A 63 -15.09 -3.02 -3.82
CA GLN A 63 -15.13 -2.59 -2.42
C GLN A 63 -13.96 -1.67 -2.05
N TYR A 64 -12.78 -1.95 -2.57
CA TYR A 64 -11.57 -1.19 -2.25
C TYR A 64 -11.59 0.23 -2.83
N ILE A 65 -11.94 0.39 -4.09
CA ILE A 65 -11.91 1.71 -4.75
C ILE A 65 -12.87 2.70 -4.06
N PRO A 66 -14.16 2.38 -3.81
CA PRO A 66 -15.03 3.30 -3.07
C PRO A 66 -14.54 3.60 -1.66
N LEU A 67 -13.91 2.63 -0.99
CA LEU A 67 -13.31 2.83 0.33
C LEU A 67 -12.20 3.89 0.29
N MET A 68 -11.32 3.82 -0.71
CA MET A 68 -10.26 4.81 -0.90
C MET A 68 -10.82 6.19 -1.25
N GLN A 69 -11.84 6.24 -2.06
CA GLN A 69 -12.55 7.50 -2.38
C GLN A 69 -13.18 8.11 -1.13
N LYS A 70 -13.87 7.34 -0.33
CA LYS A 70 -14.47 7.79 0.94
C LYS A 70 -13.41 8.32 1.92
N ARG A 71 -12.25 7.72 1.96
CA ARG A 71 -11.11 8.16 2.80
C ARG A 71 -10.35 9.34 2.22
N ASN A 72 -10.68 9.77 1.00
CA ASN A 72 -9.93 10.79 0.26
C ASN A 72 -8.43 10.43 0.14
N ALA A 73 -8.16 9.15 -0.12
CA ALA A 73 -6.83 8.56 0.00
C ALA A 73 -5.82 9.17 -0.96
N VAL A 74 -6.21 9.40 -2.22
CA VAL A 74 -5.31 9.93 -3.26
C VAL A 74 -4.84 11.34 -2.93
N GLN A 75 -5.76 12.23 -2.54
CA GLN A 75 -5.40 13.60 -2.18
C GLN A 75 -4.50 13.61 -0.94
N LYS A 76 -4.84 12.86 0.10
CA LYS A 76 -4.02 12.75 1.31
C LYS A 76 -2.64 12.19 1.03
N PHE A 77 -2.55 11.22 0.12
CA PHE A 77 -1.27 10.67 -0.33
C PHE A 77 -0.41 11.75 -0.99
N ALA A 78 -0.98 12.47 -1.95
CA ALA A 78 -0.28 13.53 -2.64
C ALA A 78 0.24 14.60 -1.67
N GLU A 79 -0.63 15.15 -0.81
CA GLU A 79 -0.26 16.17 0.18
C GLU A 79 0.84 15.70 1.15
N ARG A 80 0.78 14.44 1.58
CA ARG A 80 1.72 13.88 2.56
C ARG A 80 3.09 13.60 1.97
N PHE A 81 3.14 13.16 0.72
CA PHE A 81 4.35 12.63 0.11
C PHE A 81 4.91 13.47 -1.05
N GLU A 82 4.32 14.62 -1.39
CA GLU A 82 4.76 15.49 -2.48
C GLU A 82 6.23 15.92 -2.39
N LYS A 83 6.75 16.04 -1.18
CA LYS A 83 8.14 16.42 -0.93
C LYS A 83 9.16 15.32 -1.27
N TYR A 84 8.72 14.10 -1.49
CA TYR A 84 9.61 12.99 -1.79
C TYR A 84 9.71 12.79 -3.31
N ARG A 85 10.95 12.71 -3.80
CA ARG A 85 11.21 12.43 -5.22
C ARG A 85 10.72 11.05 -5.66
N ALA A 86 10.77 10.09 -4.76
CA ALA A 86 10.32 8.73 -5.01
C ALA A 86 9.66 8.14 -3.76
N VAL A 87 8.57 7.42 -3.99
CA VAL A 87 7.83 6.70 -2.95
C VAL A 87 7.66 5.25 -3.37
N CYS A 88 7.97 4.32 -2.48
CA CYS A 88 7.76 2.89 -2.69
C CYS A 88 6.56 2.44 -1.87
N LEU A 89 5.57 1.84 -2.51
CA LEU A 89 4.43 1.20 -1.84
C LEU A 89 4.76 -0.25 -1.52
N LEU A 90 4.70 -0.62 -0.25
CA LEU A 90 4.93 -1.98 0.21
C LEU A 90 3.61 -2.68 0.53
N CYS A 91 3.42 -3.86 -0.06
CA CYS A 91 2.32 -4.77 0.25
C CYS A 91 2.86 -6.20 0.45
N SER A 92 2.01 -7.12 0.89
CA SER A 92 2.40 -8.52 1.15
C SER A 92 2.38 -9.41 -0.09
N GLU A 93 1.67 -9.01 -1.16
CA GLU A 93 1.53 -9.83 -2.35
C GLU A 93 2.81 -9.82 -3.20
N PRO A 94 3.23 -10.96 -3.75
CA PRO A 94 4.46 -11.06 -4.54
C PRO A 94 4.38 -10.27 -5.85
N THR A 95 3.20 -10.25 -6.48
CA THR A 95 2.98 -9.54 -7.75
C THR A 95 1.94 -8.43 -7.60
N PRO A 96 1.94 -7.42 -8.49
CA PRO A 96 0.98 -6.32 -8.40
C PRO A 96 -0.41 -6.68 -8.93
N GLU A 97 -0.57 -7.76 -9.69
CA GLU A 97 -1.82 -8.09 -10.43
C GLU A 97 -3.04 -8.16 -9.54
N TYR A 98 -2.93 -8.84 -8.40
CA TYR A 98 -4.02 -9.02 -7.43
C TYR A 98 -3.64 -8.37 -6.09
N CYS A 99 -3.23 -7.11 -6.16
CA CYS A 99 -2.76 -6.37 -4.99
C CYS A 99 -3.30 -4.94 -4.97
N HIS A 100 -3.71 -4.49 -3.81
CA HIS A 100 -4.21 -3.13 -3.64
C HIS A 100 -3.15 -2.04 -3.89
N ARG A 101 -1.83 -2.36 -3.85
CA ARG A 101 -0.80 -1.38 -4.24
C ARG A 101 -0.94 -0.95 -5.70
N ARG A 102 -1.33 -1.88 -6.60
CA ARG A 102 -1.62 -1.53 -7.99
C ARG A 102 -2.83 -0.62 -8.09
N LEU A 103 -3.93 -0.98 -7.43
CA LEU A 103 -5.16 -0.19 -7.46
C LEU A 103 -4.91 1.23 -6.94
N LEU A 104 -4.21 1.36 -5.83
CA LEU A 104 -3.86 2.67 -5.26
C LEU A 104 -2.98 3.48 -6.22
N SER A 105 -1.94 2.86 -6.80
CA SER A 105 -1.06 3.55 -7.73
C SER A 105 -1.78 4.00 -9.01
N GLU A 106 -2.69 3.20 -9.53
CA GLU A 106 -3.53 3.56 -10.68
C GLU A 106 -4.46 4.74 -10.35
N MET A 107 -5.06 4.76 -9.17
CA MET A 107 -5.87 5.90 -8.70
C MET A 107 -5.04 7.18 -8.58
N ILE A 108 -3.82 7.07 -8.05
CA ILE A 108 -2.91 8.22 -7.92
C ILE A 108 -2.54 8.78 -9.30
N VAL A 109 -2.17 7.93 -10.24
CA VAL A 109 -1.80 8.36 -11.61
C VAL A 109 -2.98 8.98 -12.36
N ALA A 110 -4.20 8.48 -12.13
CA ALA A 110 -5.41 9.05 -12.74
C ALA A 110 -5.59 10.54 -12.37
N ASP A 111 -5.30 10.89 -11.12
CA ASP A 111 -5.41 12.28 -10.64
C ASP A 111 -4.12 13.10 -10.84
N TYR A 112 -2.97 12.42 -10.85
CA TYR A 112 -1.64 13.04 -10.99
C TYR A 112 -0.84 12.37 -12.11
N PRO A 113 -1.18 12.63 -13.39
CA PRO A 113 -0.61 11.89 -14.54
C PRO A 113 0.89 12.16 -14.78
N ALA A 114 1.49 13.13 -14.12
CA ALA A 114 2.93 13.35 -14.15
C ALA A 114 3.73 12.30 -13.35
N ILE A 115 3.06 11.52 -12.48
CA ILE A 115 3.69 10.47 -11.70
C ILE A 115 3.87 9.22 -12.57
N THR A 116 5.08 8.68 -12.57
CA THR A 116 5.40 7.41 -13.24
C THR A 116 5.42 6.28 -12.21
N VAL A 117 4.74 5.19 -12.51
CA VAL A 117 4.70 3.99 -11.67
C VAL A 117 5.55 2.89 -12.29
N LYS A 118 6.39 2.27 -11.46
CA LYS A 118 7.16 1.07 -11.83
C LYS A 118 6.87 -0.03 -10.81
N HIS A 119 6.30 -1.12 -11.26
CA HIS A 119 6.16 -2.33 -10.45
C HIS A 119 7.46 -3.15 -10.48
N ILE A 120 7.93 -3.50 -9.31
CA ILE A 120 9.16 -4.30 -9.13
C ILE A 120 8.87 -5.56 -8.33
#